data_12615b0f7aef53e386668900b8261a44
#
_entry.id   12615b0f7aef53e386668900b8261a44
#
_cell.length_a   1.000
_cell.length_b   1.000
_cell.length_c   1.000
_cell.angle_alpha   90.00
_cell.angle_beta   90.00
_cell.angle_gamma   90.00
#
_symmetry.space_group_name_H-M   'P 1'
#
loop_
_entity.id
_entity.type
_entity.pdbx_description
1 polymer ?
#
loop_
_entity_poly.entity_id
_entity_poly.type
_entity_poly.pdbx_seq_one_letter_code
_entity_poly.pdbx_strand_id
1 'polypeptide(L)'
;MEPKDISDRVLALLTGVAPDIEPASIVPDRNLRDQFDFDSMDTLHFATAISREFGFDVAEQEYTQLASLAQACDYVQRKLAARA
;
A
#
# COMPACT_ATOMS: atom_id res chain seq x y z
N MET A 1 -15.63 3.14 5.46
CA MET A 1 -14.43 4.02 5.50
C MET A 1 -14.36 4.80 4.19
N GLU A 2 -14.19 6.10 4.29
CA GLU A 2 -14.12 6.96 3.12
C GLU A 2 -12.84 6.72 2.33
N PRO A 3 -12.87 6.87 0.99
CA PRO A 3 -11.65 6.69 0.18
C PRO A 3 -10.46 7.53 0.65
N LYS A 4 -10.71 8.77 1.11
CA LYS A 4 -9.66 9.63 1.62
C LYS A 4 -9.01 9.03 2.87
N ASP A 5 -9.81 8.44 3.76
CA ASP A 5 -9.31 7.81 4.98
C ASP A 5 -8.45 6.59 4.64
N ILE A 6 -8.86 5.82 3.64
CA ILE A 6 -8.09 4.67 3.18
C ILE A 6 -6.75 5.14 2.62
N SER A 7 -6.77 6.17 1.76
CA SER A 7 -5.54 6.70 1.17
C SER A 7 -4.59 7.23 2.24
N ASP A 8 -5.10 7.95 3.22
CA ASP A 8 -4.27 8.49 4.30
C ASP A 8 -3.64 7.36 5.12
N ARG A 9 -4.39 6.30 5.40
CA ARG A 9 -3.87 5.16 6.15
C ARG A 9 -2.84 4.37 5.35
N VAL A 10 -3.11 4.12 4.08
CA VAL A 10 -2.18 3.39 3.21
C VAL A 10 -0.87 4.17 3.10
N LEU A 11 -0.95 5.48 2.92
CA LEU A 11 0.24 6.32 2.87
C LEU A 11 1.04 6.25 4.18
N ALA A 12 0.37 6.29 5.32
CA ALA A 12 1.01 6.18 6.62
C ALA A 12 1.71 4.83 6.79
N LEU A 13 1.09 3.75 6.31
CA LEU A 13 1.69 2.42 6.35
C LEU A 13 2.92 2.35 5.46
N LEU A 14 2.86 2.93 4.28
CA LEU A 14 3.97 2.94 3.33
C LEU A 14 5.18 3.67 3.93
N THR A 15 4.97 4.85 4.50
CA THR A 15 6.05 5.61 5.11
C THR A 15 6.57 4.95 6.39
N GLY A 16 5.74 4.16 7.06
CA GLY A 16 6.18 3.36 8.20
C GLY A 16 7.11 2.23 7.80
N VAL A 17 6.84 1.62 6.63
CA VAL A 17 7.69 0.55 6.08
C VAL A 17 8.99 1.12 5.52
N ALA A 18 8.91 2.27 4.87
CA ALA A 18 10.06 2.92 4.23
C ALA A 18 10.14 4.38 4.71
N PRO A 19 10.65 4.61 5.92
CA PRO A 19 10.64 5.96 6.50
C PRO A 19 11.50 6.98 5.79
N ASP A 20 12.39 6.53 4.90
CA ASP A 20 13.20 7.42 4.08
C ASP A 20 12.40 8.07 2.94
N ILE A 21 11.24 7.53 2.63
CA ILE A 21 10.39 8.08 1.57
C ILE A 21 9.69 9.34 2.07
N GLU A 22 9.91 10.43 1.35
CA GLU A 22 9.21 11.68 1.63
C GLU A 22 7.82 11.61 1.01
N PRO A 23 6.74 11.71 1.80
CA PRO A 23 5.38 11.58 1.24
C PRO A 23 5.09 12.52 0.08
N ALA A 24 5.61 13.75 0.14
CA ALA A 24 5.39 14.74 -0.92
C ALA A 24 6.09 14.38 -2.23
N SER A 25 7.08 13.48 -2.19
CA SER A 25 7.82 13.05 -3.37
C SER A 25 7.20 11.87 -4.09
N ILE A 26 6.18 11.24 -3.49
CA ILE A 26 5.56 10.05 -4.07
C ILE A 26 4.66 10.45 -5.23
N VAL A 27 4.90 9.84 -6.41
CA VAL A 27 3.99 9.95 -7.55
C VAL A 27 3.05 8.75 -7.48
N PRO A 28 1.77 8.94 -7.17
CA PRO A 28 0.87 7.82 -6.85
C PRO A 28 0.75 6.77 -7.96
N ASP A 29 0.80 7.18 -9.21
CA ASP A 29 0.60 6.29 -10.35
C ASP A 29 1.87 5.57 -10.80
N ARG A 30 3.02 5.94 -10.25
CA ARG A 30 4.28 5.32 -10.65
C ARG A 30 4.64 4.17 -9.72
N ASN A 31 5.28 3.18 -10.29
CA ASN A 31 5.75 2.02 -9.54
C ASN A 31 6.74 2.47 -8.46
N LEU A 32 6.52 2.02 -7.22
CA LEU A 32 7.37 2.37 -6.08
C LEU A 32 8.82 1.94 -6.29
N ARG A 33 9.02 0.80 -6.94
CA ARG A 33 10.35 0.29 -7.23
C ARG A 33 11.12 1.23 -8.17
N ASP A 34 10.40 1.90 -9.07
CA ASP A 34 11.03 2.84 -10.01
C ASP A 34 11.33 4.19 -9.40
N GLN A 35 10.60 4.56 -8.34
CA GLN A 35 10.76 5.85 -7.67
C GLN A 35 11.78 5.79 -6.52
N PHE A 36 11.84 4.65 -5.86
CA PHE A 36 12.61 4.46 -4.64
C PHE A 36 13.25 3.07 -4.68
N ASP A 37 14.15 2.80 -3.75
CA ASP A 37 14.74 1.46 -3.59
C ASP A 37 13.76 0.53 -2.85
N PHE A 38 12.57 0.38 -3.40
CA PHE A 38 11.52 -0.42 -2.80
C PHE A 38 11.62 -1.86 -3.30
N ASP A 39 12.26 -2.71 -2.52
CA ASP A 39 12.54 -4.10 -2.94
C ASP A 39 11.43 -5.07 -2.51
N SER A 40 11.65 -6.36 -2.73
CA SER A 40 10.66 -7.38 -2.41
C SER A 40 10.39 -7.51 -0.91
N MET A 41 11.39 -7.25 -0.08
CA MET A 41 11.21 -7.26 1.38
C MET A 41 10.33 -6.09 1.81
N ASP A 42 10.52 -4.92 1.20
CA ASP A 42 9.67 -3.76 1.48
C ASP A 42 8.24 -4.06 1.08
N THR A 43 8.03 -4.71 -0.06
CA THR A 43 6.69 -5.10 -0.51
C THR A 43 6.05 -6.06 0.48
N LEU A 44 6.81 -7.04 0.98
CA LEU A 44 6.32 -7.97 1.98
C LEU A 44 5.90 -7.25 3.26
N HIS A 45 6.73 -6.33 3.73
CA HIS A 45 6.42 -5.56 4.94
C HIS A 45 5.20 -4.68 4.73
N PHE A 46 5.06 -4.09 3.56
CA PHE A 46 3.90 -3.26 3.21
C PHE A 46 2.63 -4.10 3.19
N ALA A 47 2.66 -5.27 2.55
CA ALA A 47 1.54 -6.20 2.52
C ALA A 47 1.12 -6.63 3.94
N THR A 48 2.10 -6.93 4.79
CA THR A 48 1.85 -7.31 6.18
C THR A 48 1.21 -6.16 6.96
N ALA A 49 1.70 -4.95 6.76
CA ALA A 49 1.15 -3.77 7.43
C ALA A 49 -0.31 -3.53 7.01
N ILE A 50 -0.60 -3.66 5.72
CA ILE A 50 -1.96 -3.52 5.19
C ILE A 50 -2.87 -4.59 5.80
N SER A 51 -2.40 -5.84 5.85
CA SER A 51 -3.16 -6.94 6.42
C SER A 51 -3.53 -6.66 7.87
N ARG A 52 -2.60 -6.18 8.66
CA ARG A 52 -2.83 -5.87 10.07
C ARG A 52 -3.76 -4.68 10.27
N GLU A 53 -3.57 -3.64 9.47
CA GLU A 53 -4.33 -2.41 9.62
C GLU A 53 -5.81 -2.61 9.27
N PHE A 54 -6.07 -3.32 8.17
CA PHE A 54 -7.42 -3.45 7.63
C PHE A 54 -8.10 -4.78 7.94
N GLY A 55 -7.36 -5.73 8.51
CA GLY A 55 -7.94 -6.98 8.99
C GLY A 55 -8.32 -7.99 7.92
N PHE A 56 -7.61 -8.01 6.80
CA PHE A 56 -7.78 -9.05 5.78
C PHE A 56 -6.41 -9.56 5.33
N ASP A 57 -6.39 -10.77 4.75
CA ASP A 57 -5.15 -11.35 4.27
C ASP A 57 -4.78 -10.81 2.89
N VAL A 58 -3.48 -10.59 2.69
CA VAL A 58 -2.94 -10.22 1.38
C VAL A 58 -2.14 -11.41 0.88
N ALA A 59 -2.66 -12.10 -0.13
CA ALA A 59 -1.98 -13.25 -0.69
C ALA A 59 -0.75 -12.81 -1.49
N GLU A 60 0.28 -13.67 -1.50
CA GLU A 60 1.54 -13.35 -2.19
C GLU A 60 1.31 -13.03 -3.66
N GLN A 61 0.43 -13.76 -4.34
CA GLN A 61 0.12 -13.51 -5.75
C GLN A 61 -0.58 -12.17 -5.97
N GLU A 62 -1.04 -11.51 -4.93
CA GLU A 62 -1.67 -10.19 -5.00
C GLU A 62 -0.68 -9.05 -4.76
N TYR A 63 0.57 -9.35 -4.46
CA TYR A 63 1.58 -8.34 -4.15
C TYR A 63 1.82 -7.36 -5.32
N THR A 64 1.61 -7.81 -6.56
CA THR A 64 1.72 -6.92 -7.72
C THR A 64 0.72 -5.78 -7.68
N GLN A 65 -0.37 -5.94 -6.95
CA GLN A 65 -1.40 -4.91 -6.80
C GLN A 65 -0.99 -3.83 -5.79
N LEU A 66 0.17 -3.99 -5.17
CA LEU A 66 0.73 -3.01 -4.23
C LEU A 66 1.91 -2.28 -4.85
N ALA A 67 2.08 -2.36 -6.17
CA ALA A 67 3.25 -1.84 -6.86
C ALA A 67 3.32 -0.31 -6.87
N SER A 68 2.19 0.38 -6.75
CA SER A 68 2.15 1.83 -6.64
C SER A 68 1.20 2.23 -5.51
N LEU A 69 1.30 3.46 -5.06
CA LEU A 69 0.42 3.97 -4.00
C LEU A 69 -1.04 3.92 -4.46
N ALA A 70 -1.31 4.36 -5.69
CA ALA A 70 -2.67 4.36 -6.23
C ALA A 70 -3.24 2.95 -6.32
N GLN A 71 -2.45 1.99 -6.79
CA GLN A 71 -2.88 0.60 -6.87
C GLN A 71 -3.16 0.02 -5.49
N ALA A 72 -2.31 0.32 -4.51
CA ALA A 72 -2.49 -0.17 -3.16
C ALA A 72 -3.78 0.37 -2.54
N CYS A 73 -4.07 1.65 -2.74
CA CYS A 73 -5.31 2.26 -2.24
C CYS A 73 -6.54 1.61 -2.88
N ASP A 74 -6.49 1.40 -4.19
CA ASP A 74 -7.58 0.76 -4.92
C ASP A 74 -7.79 -0.68 -4.45
N TYR A 75 -6.69 -1.42 -4.25
CA TYR A 75 -6.73 -2.79 -3.75
C TYR A 75 -7.44 -2.85 -2.39
N VAL A 76 -7.06 -1.97 -1.46
CA VAL A 76 -7.67 -1.93 -0.14
C VAL A 76 -9.15 -1.60 -0.23
N GLN A 77 -9.52 -0.62 -1.05
CA GLN A 77 -10.93 -0.26 -1.24
C GLN A 77 -11.74 -1.44 -1.72
N ARG A 78 -11.24 -2.18 -2.72
CA ARG A 78 -11.94 -3.35 -3.25
C ARG A 78 -12.10 -4.45 -2.22
N LYS A 79 -11.06 -4.70 -1.44
CA LYS A 79 -11.10 -5.74 -0.40
C LYS A 79 -12.10 -5.38 0.70
N LEU A 80 -12.12 -4.14 1.13
CA LEU A 80 -13.06 -3.70 2.16
C LEU A 80 -14.50 -3.73 1.64
N ALA A 81 -14.71 -3.33 0.38
CA ALA A 81 -16.05 -3.38 -0.23
C ALA A 81 -16.56 -4.82 -0.34
N ALA A 82 -15.68 -5.76 -0.65
CA ALA A 82 -16.05 -7.17 -0.78
C ALA A 82 -16.44 -7.81 0.54
N ARG A 83 -16.00 -7.23 1.68
CA ARG A 83 -16.32 -7.73 3.02
C ARG A 83 -17.65 -7.22 3.54
N ALA A 84 -18.12 -6.12 2.99
CA ALA A 84 -19.32 -5.44 3.50
C ALA A 84 -20.60 -6.25 3.26
#